data_b93d04b0d04b6f432ba1802f24e62174
#
_entry.id   b93d04b0d04b6f432ba1802f24e62174
#
_cell.length_a   1.000
_cell.length_b   1.000
_cell.length_c   1.000
_cell.angle_alpha   90.00
_cell.angle_beta   90.00
_cell.angle_gamma   90.00
#
_symmetry.space_group_name_H-M   'P 1'
#
loop_
_entity.id
_entity.type
_entity.pdbx_description
1 polymer ?
#
loop_
_entity_poly.entity_id
_entity_poly.type
_entity_poly.pdbx_seq_one_letter_code
_entity_poly.pdbx_strand_id
1 'polypeptide(L)'
;AEAAVRFWQAVYEAAASYDLADIKFSGKYDALCNFLADTGLEKARVQRYDNRLYVLTLSELPEKIDGLRGSFGMFFQCALDALDELAPHITKKVQTAAVCGVERKEITDLILRCHLRGIDRVVGFGQTLDMGTIWDGYDIIGDLTRIIG
;
A
#
# COMPACT_ATOMS: atom_id res chain seq x y z
N ALA A 1 -2.73 -10.17 16.07
CA ALA A 1 -1.97 -11.26 15.42
C ALA A 1 -2.88 -12.13 14.53
N GLU A 2 -3.99 -12.67 15.03
CA GLU A 2 -4.88 -13.58 14.27
C GLU A 2 -5.53 -12.93 13.03
N ALA A 3 -5.96 -11.69 13.12
CA ALA A 3 -6.55 -10.96 11.99
C ALA A 3 -5.57 -10.80 10.83
N ALA A 4 -4.29 -10.51 11.12
CA ALA A 4 -3.25 -10.42 10.09
C ALA A 4 -2.99 -11.77 9.40
N VAL A 5 -3.03 -12.87 10.14
CA VAL A 5 -2.89 -14.23 9.55
C VAL A 5 -4.04 -14.51 8.58
N ARG A 6 -5.27 -14.25 8.99
CA ARG A 6 -6.45 -14.43 8.11
C ARG A 6 -6.40 -13.53 6.88
N PHE A 7 -5.96 -12.28 7.05
CA PHE A 7 -5.80 -11.34 5.95
C PHE A 7 -4.79 -11.86 4.92
N TRP A 8 -3.59 -12.23 5.36
CA TRP A 8 -2.54 -12.70 4.45
C TRP A 8 -2.89 -14.06 3.81
N GLN A 9 -3.65 -14.91 4.49
CA GLN A 9 -4.16 -16.12 3.90
C GLN A 9 -5.15 -15.81 2.74
N ALA A 10 -6.07 -14.86 2.93
CA ALA A 10 -6.98 -14.44 1.88
C ALA A 10 -6.26 -13.78 0.69
N VAL A 11 -5.22 -12.97 0.96
CA VAL A 11 -4.36 -12.40 -0.10
C VAL A 11 -3.63 -13.49 -0.87
N TYR A 12 -3.11 -14.50 -0.19
CA TYR A 12 -2.44 -15.63 -0.83
C TYR A 12 -3.40 -16.44 -1.74
N GLU A 13 -4.62 -16.68 -1.28
CA GLU A 13 -5.65 -17.34 -2.08
C GLU A 13 -6.04 -16.51 -3.32
N ALA A 14 -6.22 -15.20 -3.14
CA ALA A 14 -6.46 -14.30 -4.26
C ALA A 14 -5.29 -14.25 -5.25
N ALA A 15 -4.05 -14.31 -4.76
CA ALA A 15 -2.85 -14.32 -5.59
C ALA A 15 -2.76 -15.54 -6.52
N ALA A 16 -3.47 -16.63 -6.23
CA ALA A 16 -3.54 -17.81 -7.09
C ALA A 16 -4.22 -17.55 -8.44
N SER A 17 -5.04 -16.48 -8.55
CA SER A 17 -5.68 -16.08 -9.80
C SER A 17 -4.76 -15.32 -10.77
N TYR A 18 -3.57 -14.90 -10.30
CA TYR A 18 -2.61 -14.17 -11.13
C TYR A 18 -1.59 -15.14 -11.73
N ASP A 19 -1.56 -15.22 -13.05
CA ASP A 19 -0.55 -15.97 -13.79
C ASP A 19 0.70 -15.09 -13.97
N LEU A 20 1.70 -15.32 -13.11
CA LEU A 20 2.95 -14.58 -13.15
C LEU A 20 4.02 -15.41 -13.88
N ALA A 21 4.63 -14.84 -14.92
CA ALA A 21 5.76 -15.45 -15.59
C ALA A 21 6.95 -15.65 -14.62
N ASP A 22 7.73 -16.71 -14.83
CA ASP A 22 8.84 -17.12 -13.95
C ASP A 22 9.84 -16.00 -13.66
N ILE A 23 10.11 -15.14 -14.65
CA ILE A 23 11.00 -13.98 -14.50
C ILE A 23 10.52 -13.00 -13.41
N LYS A 24 9.22 -12.94 -13.13
CA LYS A 24 8.66 -12.09 -12.08
C LYS A 24 8.99 -12.61 -10.68
N PHE A 25 9.10 -13.93 -10.54
CA PHE A 25 9.54 -14.52 -9.27
C PHE A 25 11.02 -14.21 -8.98
N SER A 26 11.88 -14.28 -10.00
CA SER A 26 13.28 -13.88 -9.87
C SER A 26 13.40 -12.41 -9.49
N GLY A 27 12.72 -11.52 -10.21
CA GLY A 27 12.73 -10.09 -9.92
C GLY A 27 12.20 -9.74 -8.51
N LYS A 28 11.20 -10.48 -8.01
CA LYS A 28 10.72 -10.34 -6.62
C LYS A 28 11.78 -10.75 -5.61
N TYR A 29 12.48 -11.86 -5.87
CA TYR A 29 13.53 -12.33 -4.99
C TYR A 29 14.72 -11.36 -4.96
N ASP A 30 15.12 -10.83 -6.10
CA ASP A 30 16.17 -9.81 -6.19
C ASP A 30 15.78 -8.54 -5.41
N ALA A 31 14.53 -8.08 -5.55
CA ALA A 31 14.00 -6.94 -4.80
C ALA A 31 14.01 -7.19 -3.28
N LEU A 32 13.68 -8.41 -2.84
CA LEU A 32 13.77 -8.82 -1.43
C LEU A 32 15.22 -8.75 -0.94
N CYS A 33 16.17 -9.35 -1.69
CA CYS A 33 17.58 -9.36 -1.29
C CYS A 33 18.14 -7.94 -1.19
N ASN A 34 17.86 -7.08 -2.16
CA ASN A 34 18.29 -5.68 -2.13
C ASN A 34 17.70 -4.92 -0.94
N PHE A 35 16.40 -5.07 -0.69
CA PHE A 35 15.76 -4.43 0.47
C PHE A 35 16.40 -4.86 1.79
N LEU A 36 16.65 -6.15 1.98
CA LEU A 36 17.26 -6.67 3.20
C LEU A 36 18.74 -6.25 3.35
N ALA A 37 19.47 -6.13 2.24
CA ALA A 37 20.84 -5.63 2.26
C ALA A 37 20.91 -4.16 2.66
N ASP A 38 19.97 -3.34 2.17
CA ASP A 38 19.93 -1.90 2.46
C ASP A 38 19.40 -1.59 3.87
N THR A 39 18.43 -2.38 4.35
CA THR A 39 17.70 -2.10 5.60
C THR A 39 18.34 -2.77 6.82
N GLY A 40 18.98 -3.91 6.63
CA GLY A 40 19.45 -4.81 7.69
C GLY A 40 18.42 -5.90 8.03
N LEU A 41 18.93 -7.11 8.25
CA LEU A 41 18.10 -8.31 8.50
C LEU A 41 17.31 -8.23 9.82
N GLU A 42 17.81 -7.46 10.77
CA GLU A 42 17.20 -7.30 12.10
C GLU A 42 15.93 -6.40 12.08
N LYS A 43 15.77 -5.57 11.05
CA LYS A 43 14.66 -4.62 10.95
C LYS A 43 13.43 -5.17 10.23
N ALA A 44 13.54 -6.32 9.59
CA ALA A 44 12.45 -6.91 8.84
C ALA A 44 12.36 -8.42 9.06
N ARG A 45 11.15 -8.90 9.36
CA ARG A 45 10.84 -10.33 9.39
C ARG A 45 10.16 -10.73 8.10
N VAL A 46 10.76 -11.66 7.36
CA VAL A 46 10.21 -12.16 6.09
C VAL A 46 9.33 -13.39 6.33
N GLN A 47 8.11 -13.35 5.85
CA GLN A 47 7.20 -14.49 5.76
C GLN A 47 6.89 -14.77 4.29
N ARG A 48 7.11 -16.01 3.86
CA ARG A 48 6.87 -16.45 2.48
C ARG A 48 5.71 -17.45 2.45
N TYR A 49 4.80 -17.22 1.52
CA TYR A 49 3.74 -18.15 1.14
C TYR A 49 4.06 -18.64 -0.29
N ASP A 50 4.93 -19.66 -0.38
CA ASP A 50 5.60 -20.10 -1.61
C ASP A 50 6.25 -18.95 -2.41
N ASN A 51 6.17 -18.97 -3.76
CA ASN A 51 6.63 -17.89 -4.61
C ASN A 51 5.56 -16.84 -4.95
N ARG A 52 4.32 -16.99 -4.47
CA ARG A 52 3.23 -16.05 -4.79
C ARG A 52 3.25 -14.83 -3.91
N LEU A 53 3.46 -15.00 -2.61
CA LEU A 53 3.31 -13.92 -1.64
C LEU A 53 4.50 -13.86 -0.69
N TYR A 54 5.12 -12.69 -0.60
CA TYR A 54 6.13 -12.35 0.41
C TYR A 54 5.59 -11.21 1.27
N VAL A 55 5.63 -11.37 2.58
CA VAL A 55 5.25 -10.33 3.55
C VAL A 55 6.45 -9.99 4.40
N LEU A 56 6.87 -8.73 4.34
CA LEU A 56 7.96 -8.18 5.14
C LEU A 56 7.35 -7.38 6.28
N THR A 57 7.41 -7.92 7.48
CA THR A 57 6.98 -7.22 8.69
C THR A 57 8.12 -6.37 9.21
N LEU A 58 7.93 -5.07 9.18
CA LEU A 58 8.90 -4.08 9.66
C LEU A 58 8.67 -3.81 11.16
N SER A 59 9.76 -3.59 11.90
CA SER A 59 9.70 -3.18 13.31
C SER A 59 9.24 -1.74 13.48
N GLU A 60 9.50 -0.89 12.49
CA GLU A 60 9.13 0.52 12.45
C GLU A 60 8.89 0.97 11.02
N LEU A 61 8.09 2.02 10.82
CA LEU A 61 7.94 2.65 9.51
C LEU A 61 9.20 3.43 9.15
N PRO A 62 9.67 3.38 7.89
CA PRO A 62 10.74 4.25 7.43
C PRO A 62 10.24 5.71 7.39
N GLU A 63 11.17 6.66 7.38
CA GLU A 63 10.84 8.10 7.28
C GLU A 63 9.83 8.39 6.15
N LYS A 64 9.95 7.69 5.02
CA LYS A 64 9.06 7.82 3.86
C LYS A 64 8.63 6.45 3.37
N ILE A 65 7.32 6.18 3.41
CA ILE A 65 6.78 4.89 2.97
C ILE A 65 6.71 4.75 1.44
N ASP A 66 6.84 5.82 0.69
CA ASP A 66 6.81 5.78 -0.78
C ASP A 66 8.01 5.03 -1.41
N GLY A 67 9.05 4.77 -0.63
CA GLY A 67 10.14 3.87 -0.99
C GLY A 67 9.81 2.37 -0.86
N LEU A 68 8.77 2.03 -0.08
CA LEU A 68 8.35 0.66 0.15
C LEU A 68 7.49 0.14 -1.01
N ARG A 69 8.11 -0.07 -2.15
CA ARG A 69 7.42 -0.57 -3.34
C ARG A 69 7.64 -2.07 -3.50
N GLY A 70 6.67 -2.84 -3.04
CA GLY A 70 6.59 -4.26 -3.35
C GLY A 70 6.19 -4.50 -4.81
N SER A 71 6.65 -5.60 -5.40
CA SER A 71 6.30 -6.02 -6.74
C SER A 71 5.90 -7.48 -6.74
N PHE A 72 5.00 -7.85 -7.64
CA PHE A 72 4.66 -9.25 -7.91
C PHE A 72 4.27 -10.08 -6.66
N GLY A 73 3.49 -9.48 -5.77
CA GLY A 73 3.07 -10.14 -4.52
C GLY A 73 4.07 -10.01 -3.37
N MET A 74 4.92 -9.00 -3.37
CA MET A 74 5.71 -8.59 -2.21
C MET A 74 5.03 -7.41 -1.51
N PHE A 75 4.83 -7.51 -0.20
CA PHE A 75 4.16 -6.52 0.62
C PHE A 75 4.98 -6.18 1.85
N PHE A 76 4.86 -4.95 2.31
CA PHE A 76 5.41 -4.49 3.57
C PHE A 76 4.29 -4.30 4.58
N GLN A 77 4.52 -4.74 5.81
CA GLN A 77 3.59 -4.63 6.92
C GLN A 77 4.29 -3.99 8.10
N CYS A 78 3.61 -3.04 8.75
CA CYS A 78 4.02 -2.49 10.04
C CYS A 78 2.78 -2.41 10.93
N ALA A 79 2.92 -2.76 12.20
CA ALA A 79 1.87 -2.55 13.19
C ALA A 79 2.00 -1.14 13.77
N LEU A 80 0.87 -0.45 13.90
CA LEU A 80 0.77 0.86 14.52
C LEU A 80 -0.22 0.77 15.67
N ASP A 81 0.02 1.49 16.74
CA ASP A 81 -0.90 1.56 17.89
C ASP A 81 -2.01 2.59 17.64
N ALA A 82 -1.72 3.62 16.85
CA ALA A 82 -2.67 4.65 16.44
C ALA A 82 -2.49 5.05 14.99
N LEU A 83 -3.60 5.43 14.36
CA LEU A 83 -3.60 5.87 12.96
C LEU A 83 -2.75 7.13 12.73
N ASP A 84 -2.67 8.00 13.74
CA ASP A 84 -1.89 9.24 13.68
C ASP A 84 -0.38 9.00 13.49
N GLU A 85 0.13 7.84 13.90
CA GLU A 85 1.54 7.47 13.68
C GLU A 85 1.90 7.34 12.19
N LEU A 86 0.89 7.13 11.34
CA LEU A 86 1.10 7.07 9.91
C LEU A 86 1.39 8.45 9.28
N ALA A 87 0.87 9.53 9.88
CA ALA A 87 0.88 10.87 9.29
C ALA A 87 2.27 11.38 8.89
N PRO A 88 3.34 11.28 9.72
CA PRO A 88 4.66 11.80 9.37
C PRO A 88 5.33 11.03 8.20
N HIS A 89 4.84 9.83 7.87
CA HIS A 89 5.42 8.98 6.84
C HIS A 89 4.74 9.12 5.46
N ILE A 90 3.59 9.83 5.41
CA ILE A 90 2.84 10.04 4.17
C ILE A 90 3.47 11.17 3.37
N THR A 91 3.88 10.87 2.15
CA THR A 91 4.36 11.87 1.19
C THR A 91 3.33 12.08 0.08
N LYS A 92 3.49 13.14 -0.72
CA LYS A 92 2.64 13.42 -1.90
C LYS A 92 2.64 12.31 -2.96
N LYS A 93 3.51 11.31 -2.84
CA LYS A 93 3.57 10.17 -3.77
C LYS A 93 2.64 9.04 -3.34
N VAL A 94 2.12 9.08 -2.12
CA VAL A 94 1.11 8.13 -1.63
C VAL A 94 -0.26 8.61 -2.11
N GLN A 95 -0.78 8.03 -3.16
CA GLN A 95 -1.99 8.52 -3.83
C GLN A 95 -3.27 7.88 -3.32
N THR A 96 -3.25 6.58 -3.01
CA THR A 96 -4.47 5.85 -2.64
C THR A 96 -4.28 5.08 -1.34
N ALA A 97 -5.22 5.23 -0.42
CA ALA A 97 -5.39 4.37 0.74
C ALA A 97 -6.57 3.42 0.52
N ALA A 98 -6.30 2.12 0.50
CA ALA A 98 -7.33 1.09 0.56
C ALA A 98 -7.56 0.69 2.02
N VAL A 99 -8.81 0.74 2.49
CA VAL A 99 -9.15 0.53 3.90
C VAL A 99 -10.00 -0.71 4.11
N CYS A 100 -9.75 -1.41 5.22
CA CYS A 100 -10.53 -2.54 5.68
C CYS A 100 -10.57 -2.53 7.21
N GLY A 101 -11.77 -2.48 7.79
CA GLY A 101 -11.94 -2.40 9.24
C GLY A 101 -11.68 -1.01 9.86
N VAL A 102 -11.39 -0.02 9.03
CA VAL A 102 -11.27 1.40 9.38
C VAL A 102 -12.26 2.16 8.50
N GLU A 103 -12.95 3.12 9.04
CA GLU A 103 -13.90 3.91 8.25
C GLU A 103 -13.15 4.93 7.38
N ARG A 104 -13.68 5.16 6.18
CA ARG A 104 -13.14 6.19 5.26
C ARG A 104 -13.02 7.55 5.94
N LYS A 105 -13.98 7.88 6.79
CA LYS A 105 -14.02 9.15 7.53
C LYS A 105 -12.80 9.31 8.44
N GLU A 106 -12.34 8.27 9.10
CA GLU A 106 -11.17 8.34 9.98
C GLU A 106 -9.90 8.74 9.20
N ILE A 107 -9.72 8.17 7.99
CA ILE A 107 -8.60 8.55 7.12
C ILE A 107 -8.76 9.99 6.63
N THR A 108 -9.97 10.39 6.24
CA THR A 108 -10.24 11.76 5.79
C THR A 108 -9.98 12.78 6.91
N ASP A 109 -10.42 12.47 8.12
CA ASP A 109 -10.17 13.32 9.30
C ASP A 109 -8.65 13.41 9.61
N LEU A 110 -7.90 12.31 9.46
CA LEU A 110 -6.44 12.32 9.58
C LEU A 110 -5.79 13.26 8.53
N ILE A 111 -6.20 13.12 7.26
CA ILE A 111 -5.67 13.95 6.16
C ILE A 111 -5.88 15.43 6.47
N LEU A 112 -7.09 15.80 6.88
CA LEU A 112 -7.45 17.19 7.17
C LEU A 112 -6.73 17.72 8.41
N ARG A 113 -6.72 16.94 9.50
CA ARG A 113 -6.11 17.34 10.77
C ARG A 113 -4.60 17.50 10.67
N CYS A 114 -3.94 16.60 9.95
CA CYS A 114 -2.49 16.59 9.78
C CYS A 114 -2.01 17.33 8.51
N HIS A 115 -2.92 17.94 7.74
CA HIS A 115 -2.61 18.65 6.50
C HIS A 115 -1.77 17.81 5.53
N LEU A 116 -2.11 16.52 5.39
CA LEU A 116 -1.36 15.60 4.52
C LEU A 116 -1.49 16.03 3.06
N ARG A 117 -0.39 15.95 2.34
CA ARG A 117 -0.34 16.24 0.89
C ARG A 117 -0.46 15.00 0.02
N GLY A 118 -0.58 13.82 0.62
CA GLY A 118 -0.83 12.55 -0.04
C GLY A 118 -2.19 12.01 0.35
N ILE A 119 -2.53 10.84 -0.19
CA ILE A 119 -3.81 10.15 -0.05
C ILE A 119 -4.95 10.96 -0.70
N ASP A 120 -4.88 11.06 -2.02
CA ASP A 120 -5.91 11.72 -2.82
C ASP A 120 -7.19 10.88 -2.95
N ARG A 121 -7.09 9.56 -2.70
CA ARG A 121 -8.20 8.61 -2.73
C ARG A 121 -8.22 7.71 -1.51
N VAL A 122 -9.42 7.55 -0.93
CA VAL A 122 -9.70 6.54 0.10
C VAL A 122 -10.77 5.60 -0.42
N VAL A 123 -10.44 4.31 -0.56
CA VAL A 123 -11.32 3.30 -1.16
C VAL A 123 -11.39 2.04 -0.29
N GLY A 124 -12.42 1.23 -0.46
CA GLY A 124 -12.47 -0.11 0.12
C GLY A 124 -11.51 -1.07 -0.60
N PHE A 125 -11.21 -2.19 0.03
CA PHE A 125 -10.45 -3.26 -0.62
C PHE A 125 -11.18 -3.76 -1.87
N GLY A 126 -10.43 -4.06 -2.92
CA GLY A 126 -10.94 -4.46 -4.23
C GLY A 126 -11.33 -3.29 -5.15
N GLN A 127 -11.41 -2.06 -4.63
CA GLN A 127 -11.85 -0.88 -5.38
C GLN A 127 -10.71 0.02 -5.88
N THR A 128 -9.47 -0.39 -5.69
CA THR A 128 -8.30 0.45 -6.01
C THR A 128 -8.21 0.80 -7.50
N LEU A 129 -8.71 -0.10 -8.37
CA LEU A 129 -8.72 0.10 -9.83
C LEU A 129 -10.07 0.60 -10.36
N ASP A 130 -11.05 0.86 -9.50
CA ASP A 130 -12.33 1.42 -9.94
C ASP A 130 -12.12 2.85 -10.42
N MET A 131 -12.30 3.06 -11.72
CA MET A 131 -12.16 4.39 -12.32
C MET A 131 -13.40 5.24 -12.07
N GLY A 132 -13.17 6.52 -11.76
CA GLY A 132 -14.20 7.52 -11.58
C GLY A 132 -13.83 8.83 -12.28
N THR A 133 -14.71 9.81 -12.22
CA THR A 133 -14.46 11.15 -12.76
C THR A 133 -13.48 11.96 -11.90
N ILE A 134 -13.35 11.58 -10.62
CA ILE A 134 -12.31 12.11 -9.75
C ILE A 134 -11.23 11.03 -9.62
N TRP A 135 -10.02 11.34 -10.05
CA TRP A 135 -8.89 10.42 -10.04
C TRP A 135 -7.62 11.11 -9.55
N ASP A 136 -6.98 10.53 -8.54
CA ASP A 136 -5.73 11.06 -7.96
C ASP A 136 -5.80 12.55 -7.58
N GLY A 137 -6.94 12.98 -7.06
CA GLY A 137 -7.18 14.36 -6.66
C GLY A 137 -7.60 15.32 -7.80
N TYR A 138 -7.71 14.85 -9.04
CA TYR A 138 -8.13 15.65 -10.20
C TYR A 138 -9.58 15.38 -10.58
N ASP A 139 -10.33 16.45 -10.88
CA ASP A 139 -11.62 16.36 -11.56
C ASP A 139 -11.37 16.27 -13.08
N ILE A 140 -11.31 15.04 -13.58
CA ILE A 140 -10.98 14.76 -15.00
C ILE A 140 -11.94 15.48 -15.94
N ILE A 141 -13.23 15.57 -15.62
CA ILE A 141 -14.20 16.25 -16.48
C ILE A 141 -14.02 17.77 -16.38
N GLY A 142 -13.89 18.31 -15.16
CA GLY A 142 -13.68 19.73 -14.94
C GLY A 142 -12.39 20.23 -15.60
N ASP A 143 -11.30 19.50 -15.45
CA ASP A 143 -9.98 19.87 -15.97
C ASP A 143 -9.88 19.74 -17.51
N LEU A 144 -10.67 18.84 -18.12
CA LEU A 144 -10.70 18.62 -19.57
C LEU A 144 -11.79 19.44 -20.28
N THR A 145 -12.64 20.17 -19.58
CA THR A 145 -13.70 20.98 -20.16
C THR A 145 -13.35 22.45 -20.17
N ARG A 146 -13.93 23.20 -21.13
CA ARG A 146 -13.82 24.65 -21.23
C ARG A 146 -15.20 25.27 -21.07
N ILE A 147 -15.33 26.18 -20.12
CA ILE A 147 -16.52 27.01 -19.98
C ILE A 147 -16.38 28.19 -20.94
N ILE A 148 -17.35 28.36 -21.86
CA ILE A 148 -17.46 29.51 -22.74
C ILE A 148 -18.58 30.39 -22.17
N GLY A 149 -18.19 31.53 -21.59
CA GLY A 149 -19.12 32.56 -21.09
C GLY A 149 -19.49 33.58 -22.13
#